data_5b9775a847c8f747033b2cd9d1940d9a
#
_entry.id   5b9775a847c8f747033b2cd9d1940d9a
#
_cell.length_a   1.000
_cell.length_b   1.000
_cell.length_c   1.000
_cell.angle_alpha   90.00
_cell.angle_beta   90.00
_cell.angle_gamma   90.00
#
_symmetry.space_group_name_H-M   'P 1'
#
loop_
_entity.id
_entity.type
_entity.pdbx_description
1 polymer ?
#
loop_
_entity_poly.entity_id
_entity_poly.type
_entity_poly.pdbx_seq_one_letter_code
_entity_poly.pdbx_strand_id
1 'polypeptide(L)'
;MIIERILPINYYNELSGLMTDSSIVLILIKDNFPEIYDYLESNNGMIYLNNAINKWLLTIFIHRVSEVYSRFILDMFLLEGNIIIFKALYAIMTILVPHIKKCKNYDDLNNVFHNFPSKLENRPKLAYYLISKKFNFNMDLIKKMEKY
;
A
#
# COMPACT_ATOMS: atom_id res chain seq x y z
N MET A 1 -4.75 -18.78 -13.97
CA MET A 1 -3.64 -18.61 -12.99
C MET A 1 -4.25 -18.29 -11.61
N ILE A 2 -3.58 -18.60 -10.48
CA ILE A 2 -4.17 -18.41 -9.12
C ILE A 2 -4.47 -16.91 -8.87
N ILE A 3 -3.59 -16.02 -9.31
CA ILE A 3 -3.75 -14.56 -9.15
C ILE A 3 -5.03 -14.04 -9.84
N GLU A 4 -5.39 -14.58 -10.99
CA GLU A 4 -6.61 -14.20 -11.74
C GLU A 4 -7.90 -14.58 -11.05
N ARG A 5 -7.85 -15.48 -10.06
CA ARG A 5 -9.01 -15.85 -9.23
C ARG A 5 -9.20 -14.93 -8.03
N ILE A 6 -8.15 -14.22 -7.64
CA ILE A 6 -8.13 -13.32 -6.46
C ILE A 6 -8.34 -11.88 -6.88
N LEU A 7 -7.76 -11.47 -8.01
CA LEU A 7 -7.90 -10.12 -8.57
C LEU A 7 -8.98 -10.09 -9.67
N PRO A 8 -9.63 -8.95 -9.89
CA PRO A 8 -10.57 -8.76 -10.99
C PRO A 8 -9.94 -9.07 -12.36
N ILE A 9 -10.74 -9.60 -13.28
CA ILE A 9 -10.27 -10.01 -14.63
C ILE A 9 -9.54 -8.88 -15.36
N ASN A 10 -9.98 -7.64 -15.19
CA ASN A 10 -9.43 -6.47 -15.87
C ASN A 10 -8.30 -5.78 -15.11
N TYR A 11 -7.81 -6.37 -14.00
CA TYR A 11 -6.81 -5.73 -13.14
C TYR A 11 -5.54 -5.37 -13.90
N TYR A 12 -5.05 -6.28 -14.73
CA TYR A 12 -3.84 -6.07 -15.53
C TYR A 12 -4.08 -5.69 -16.99
N ASN A 13 -5.22 -6.09 -17.56
CA ASN A 13 -5.47 -5.86 -18.99
C ASN A 13 -5.78 -4.40 -19.32
N GLU A 14 -6.65 -3.77 -18.52
CA GLU A 14 -7.10 -2.39 -18.74
C GLU A 14 -6.60 -1.43 -17.65
N LEU A 15 -5.88 -1.94 -16.66
CA LEU A 15 -5.44 -1.20 -15.46
C LEU A 15 -6.60 -0.54 -14.69
N SER A 16 -7.86 -0.80 -15.05
CA SER A 16 -9.02 -0.22 -14.39
C SER A 16 -9.13 -0.65 -12.93
N GLY A 17 -8.87 -1.93 -12.64
CA GLY A 17 -8.79 -2.45 -11.28
C GLY A 17 -7.67 -1.79 -10.48
N LEU A 18 -6.50 -1.62 -11.09
CA LEU A 18 -5.37 -0.92 -10.46
C LEU A 18 -5.73 0.55 -10.12
N MET A 19 -6.39 1.25 -11.03
CA MET A 19 -6.80 2.65 -10.79
C MET A 19 -7.85 2.74 -9.68
N THR A 20 -8.78 1.79 -9.64
CA THR A 20 -9.78 1.68 -8.57
C THR A 20 -9.11 1.44 -7.23
N ASP A 21 -8.23 0.46 -7.11
CA ASP A 21 -7.50 0.15 -5.89
C ASP A 21 -6.60 1.31 -5.45
N SER A 22 -5.94 1.98 -6.39
CA SER A 22 -5.13 3.17 -6.10
C SER A 22 -5.97 4.29 -5.49
N SER A 23 -7.18 4.51 -6.00
CA SER A 23 -8.12 5.50 -5.47
C SER A 23 -8.61 5.13 -4.06
N ILE A 24 -8.93 3.86 -3.83
CA ILE A 24 -9.29 3.34 -2.50
C ILE A 24 -8.15 3.57 -1.52
N VAL A 25 -6.92 3.25 -1.92
CA VAL A 25 -5.72 3.43 -1.10
C VAL A 25 -5.53 4.88 -0.70
N LEU A 26 -5.72 5.83 -1.62
CA LEU A 26 -5.60 7.27 -1.29
C LEU A 26 -6.64 7.71 -0.27
N ILE A 27 -7.87 7.23 -0.37
CA ILE A 27 -8.92 7.48 0.63
C ILE A 27 -8.52 6.89 1.99
N LEU A 28 -8.04 5.65 2.01
CA LEU A 28 -7.59 5.00 3.24
C LEU A 28 -6.39 5.73 3.89
N ILE A 29 -5.45 6.24 3.08
CA ILE A 29 -4.34 7.05 3.59
C ILE A 29 -4.85 8.37 4.16
N LYS A 30 -5.76 9.03 3.48
CA LYS A 30 -6.36 10.28 3.97
C LYS A 30 -7.09 10.08 5.30
N ASP A 31 -7.86 8.99 5.43
CA ASP A 31 -8.64 8.69 6.63
C ASP A 31 -7.77 8.27 7.82
N ASN A 32 -6.70 7.50 7.58
CA ASN A 32 -5.86 6.94 8.65
C ASN A 32 -4.61 7.78 8.96
N PHE A 33 -4.13 8.57 8.01
CA PHE A 33 -2.93 9.41 8.11
C PHE A 33 -3.19 10.84 7.60
N PRO A 34 -4.21 11.54 8.11
CA PRO A 34 -4.61 12.86 7.58
C PRO A 34 -3.47 13.88 7.60
N GLU A 35 -2.69 13.92 8.67
CA GLU A 35 -1.54 14.85 8.78
C GLU A 35 -0.49 14.61 7.67
N ILE A 36 -0.26 13.35 7.30
CA ILE A 36 0.70 13.01 6.24
C ILE A 36 0.11 13.33 4.86
N TYR A 37 -1.17 13.06 4.68
CA TYR A 37 -1.87 13.39 3.45
C TYR A 37 -1.82 14.90 3.19
N ASP A 38 -2.20 15.71 4.18
CA ASP A 38 -2.18 17.19 4.10
C ASP A 38 -0.76 17.74 3.90
N TYR A 39 0.23 17.14 4.57
CA TYR A 39 1.64 17.50 4.38
C TYR A 39 2.10 17.25 2.94
N LEU A 40 1.79 16.08 2.37
CA LEU A 40 2.18 15.74 1.00
C LEU A 40 1.43 16.60 -0.03
N GLU A 41 0.15 16.87 0.20
CA GLU A 41 -0.65 17.74 -0.67
C GLU A 41 -0.09 19.17 -0.69
N SER A 42 0.22 19.74 0.48
CA SER A 42 0.75 21.10 0.62
C SER A 42 2.17 21.27 0.04
N ASN A 43 2.95 20.20 -0.03
CA ASN A 43 4.35 20.22 -0.48
C ASN A 43 4.56 19.57 -1.85
N ASN A 44 3.51 19.42 -2.66
CA ASN A 44 3.56 18.75 -3.97
C ASN A 44 4.14 17.31 -3.92
N GLY A 45 4.04 16.66 -2.77
CA GLY A 45 4.57 15.31 -2.52
C GLY A 45 3.64 14.19 -3.01
N MET A 46 2.40 14.51 -3.38
CA MET A 46 1.39 13.52 -3.79
C MET A 46 1.81 12.73 -5.02
N ILE A 47 2.61 13.30 -5.92
CA ILE A 47 3.11 12.58 -7.10
C ILE A 47 4.01 11.39 -6.69
N TYR A 48 4.83 11.54 -5.67
CA TYR A 48 5.70 10.47 -5.17
C TYR A 48 4.89 9.36 -4.50
N LEU A 49 3.88 9.73 -3.69
CA LEU A 49 2.95 8.80 -3.07
C LEU A 49 2.20 7.99 -4.13
N ASN A 50 1.58 8.66 -5.12
CA ASN A 50 0.82 8.01 -6.19
C ASN A 50 1.70 7.04 -7.00
N ASN A 51 2.91 7.45 -7.37
CA ASN A 51 3.85 6.60 -8.08
C ASN A 51 4.26 5.37 -7.25
N ALA A 52 4.46 5.54 -5.94
CA ALA A 52 4.77 4.43 -5.05
C ALA A 52 3.60 3.45 -4.94
N ILE A 53 2.38 3.94 -4.69
CA ILE A 53 1.16 3.13 -4.60
C ILE A 53 1.00 2.30 -5.88
N ASN A 54 1.04 2.93 -7.05
CA ASN A 54 0.88 2.24 -8.32
C ASN A 54 1.92 1.12 -8.51
N LYS A 55 3.18 1.38 -8.16
CA LYS A 55 4.24 0.37 -8.23
C LYS A 55 4.02 -0.78 -7.23
N TRP A 56 3.58 -0.48 -6.02
CA TRP A 56 3.32 -1.49 -4.99
C TRP A 56 2.14 -2.39 -5.38
N LEU A 57 1.05 -1.80 -5.84
CA LEU A 57 -0.14 -2.53 -6.30
C LEU A 57 0.17 -3.38 -7.53
N LEU A 58 0.85 -2.80 -8.53
CA LEU A 58 1.17 -3.50 -9.78
C LEU A 58 2.03 -4.74 -9.58
N THR A 59 2.93 -4.71 -8.59
CA THR A 59 3.85 -5.81 -8.31
C THR A 59 3.44 -6.67 -7.12
N ILE A 60 2.31 -6.38 -6.47
CA ILE A 60 1.89 -6.99 -5.19
C ILE A 60 3.08 -6.96 -4.20
N PHE A 61 3.74 -5.80 -4.10
CA PHE A 61 4.91 -5.52 -3.27
C PHE A 61 6.19 -6.34 -3.60
N ILE A 62 6.16 -7.24 -4.59
CA ILE A 62 7.34 -8.02 -4.99
C ILE A 62 8.44 -7.06 -5.46
N HIS A 63 9.66 -7.26 -4.95
CA HIS A 63 10.83 -6.39 -5.17
C HIS A 63 10.66 -4.92 -4.74
N ARG A 64 9.60 -4.57 -4.01
CA ARG A 64 9.37 -3.22 -3.49
C ARG A 64 9.62 -3.11 -1.98
N VAL A 65 9.43 -4.21 -1.29
CA VAL A 65 9.81 -4.40 0.11
C VAL A 65 10.91 -5.48 0.19
N SER A 66 11.48 -5.70 1.37
CA SER A 66 12.47 -6.78 1.52
C SER A 66 11.89 -8.13 1.10
N GLU A 67 12.75 -9.03 0.63
CA GLU A 67 12.32 -10.35 0.12
C GLU A 67 11.46 -11.12 1.13
N VAL A 68 11.80 -11.01 2.39
CA VAL A 68 11.05 -11.68 3.46
C VAL A 68 9.64 -11.13 3.59
N TYR A 69 9.47 -9.81 3.49
CA TYR A 69 8.15 -9.19 3.53
C TYR A 69 7.35 -9.48 2.27
N SER A 70 8.00 -9.48 1.11
CA SER A 70 7.35 -9.86 -0.14
C SER A 70 6.77 -11.26 -0.08
N ARG A 71 7.52 -12.23 0.40
CA ARG A 71 7.06 -13.62 0.57
C ARG A 71 5.90 -13.71 1.55
N PHE A 72 6.02 -13.05 2.70
CA PHE A 72 4.98 -13.08 3.73
C PHE A 72 3.68 -12.42 3.24
N ILE A 73 3.75 -11.30 2.55
CA ILE A 73 2.58 -10.64 1.94
C ILE A 73 1.95 -11.57 0.89
N LEU A 74 2.75 -12.22 0.05
CA LEU A 74 2.25 -13.13 -0.98
C LEU A 74 1.54 -14.34 -0.36
N ASP A 75 2.12 -14.96 0.66
CA ASP A 75 1.52 -16.09 1.36
C ASP A 75 0.16 -15.70 1.97
N MET A 76 0.10 -14.56 2.64
CA MET A 76 -1.14 -14.05 3.21
C MET A 76 -2.17 -13.66 2.12
N PHE A 77 -1.70 -13.11 0.99
CA PHE A 77 -2.57 -12.79 -0.15
C PHE A 77 -3.22 -14.05 -0.74
N LEU A 78 -2.48 -15.15 -0.83
CA LEU A 78 -3.03 -16.43 -1.31
C LEU A 78 -4.04 -17.04 -0.33
N LEU A 79 -3.90 -16.76 0.97
CA LEU A 79 -4.78 -17.27 2.02
C LEU A 79 -6.03 -16.41 2.24
N GLU A 80 -5.88 -15.10 2.31
CA GLU A 80 -6.95 -14.16 2.71
C GLU A 80 -7.47 -13.32 1.54
N GLY A 81 -6.80 -13.34 0.39
CA GLY A 81 -7.22 -12.61 -0.81
C GLY A 81 -6.83 -11.14 -0.79
N ASN A 82 -7.59 -10.34 -1.52
CA ASN A 82 -7.30 -8.95 -1.88
C ASN A 82 -7.13 -8.00 -0.67
N ILE A 83 -7.83 -8.26 0.42
CA ILE A 83 -7.74 -7.44 1.64
C ILE A 83 -6.31 -7.28 2.17
N ILE A 84 -5.44 -8.24 1.91
CA ILE A 84 -4.05 -8.23 2.36
C ILE A 84 -3.25 -7.11 1.69
N ILE A 85 -3.57 -6.74 0.47
CA ILE A 85 -2.95 -5.62 -0.24
C ILE A 85 -3.12 -4.32 0.55
N PHE A 86 -4.35 -4.06 1.01
CA PHE A 86 -4.68 -2.85 1.79
C PHE A 86 -4.05 -2.89 3.18
N LYS A 87 -4.04 -4.06 3.84
CA LYS A 87 -3.37 -4.26 5.14
C LYS A 87 -1.86 -4.05 5.03
N ALA A 88 -1.22 -4.59 3.99
CA ALA A 88 0.21 -4.43 3.75
C ALA A 88 0.57 -2.96 3.52
N LEU A 89 -0.24 -2.27 2.73
CA LEU A 89 -0.04 -0.85 2.45
C LEU A 89 -0.18 0.00 3.73
N TYR A 90 -1.20 -0.27 4.54
CA TYR A 90 -1.35 0.40 5.84
C TYR A 90 -0.13 0.17 6.74
N ALA A 91 0.34 -1.07 6.83
CA ALA A 91 1.51 -1.42 7.63
C ALA A 91 2.77 -0.68 7.16
N ILE A 92 2.99 -0.66 5.84
CA ILE A 92 4.13 0.06 5.24
C ILE A 92 4.00 1.56 5.53
N MET A 93 2.84 2.16 5.31
CA MET A 93 2.62 3.58 5.60
C MET A 93 2.86 3.91 7.07
N THR A 94 2.39 3.08 8.00
CA THR A 94 2.64 3.27 9.45
C THR A 94 4.14 3.32 9.76
N ILE A 95 4.94 2.51 9.07
CA ILE A 95 6.40 2.49 9.25
C ILE A 95 7.04 3.73 8.57
N LEU A 96 6.52 4.16 7.42
CA LEU A 96 7.08 5.29 6.66
C LEU A 96 6.76 6.65 7.28
N VAL A 97 5.65 6.81 7.98
CA VAL A 97 5.19 8.10 8.55
C VAL A 97 6.28 8.86 9.30
N PRO A 98 7.05 8.27 10.25
CA PRO A 98 8.12 8.99 10.95
C PRO A 98 9.25 9.45 10.01
N HIS A 99 9.46 8.76 8.91
CA HIS A 99 10.49 9.09 7.92
C HIS A 99 10.02 10.19 6.98
N ILE A 100 8.76 10.16 6.55
CA ILE A 100 8.13 11.20 5.73
C ILE A 100 8.17 12.54 6.45
N LYS A 101 7.85 12.56 7.75
CA LYS A 101 7.89 13.78 8.58
C LYS A 101 9.29 14.41 8.71
N LYS A 102 10.34 13.66 8.41
CA LYS A 102 11.74 14.15 8.44
C LYS A 102 12.26 14.62 7.08
N CYS A 103 11.51 14.39 6.01
CA CYS A 103 11.91 14.80 4.67
C CYS A 103 11.97 16.32 4.56
N LYS A 104 13.04 16.82 3.93
CA LYS A 104 13.26 18.24 3.72
C LYS A 104 13.12 18.67 2.27
N ASN A 105 13.21 17.73 1.36
CA ASN A 105 13.18 17.96 -0.08
C ASN A 105 12.54 16.75 -0.83
N TYR A 106 12.41 16.90 -2.15
CA TYR A 106 11.80 15.88 -3.00
C TYR A 106 12.64 14.60 -3.11
N ASP A 107 13.97 14.71 -3.04
CA ASP A 107 14.86 13.54 -3.09
C ASP A 107 14.68 12.67 -1.84
N ASP A 108 14.53 13.31 -0.67
CA ASP A 108 14.21 12.60 0.58
C ASP A 108 12.89 11.85 0.46
N LEU A 109 11.82 12.49 -0.06
CA LEU A 109 10.53 11.85 -0.27
C LEU A 109 10.62 10.68 -1.25
N ASN A 110 11.33 10.86 -2.36
CA ASN A 110 11.56 9.79 -3.33
C ASN A 110 12.28 8.60 -2.69
N ASN A 111 13.31 8.85 -1.89
CA ASN A 111 14.04 7.81 -1.16
C ASN A 111 13.15 7.06 -0.17
N VAL A 112 12.32 7.78 0.60
CA VAL A 112 11.42 7.17 1.57
C VAL A 112 10.40 6.27 0.88
N PHE A 113 9.82 6.69 -0.23
CA PHE A 113 8.81 5.87 -0.91
C PHE A 113 9.37 4.73 -1.77
N HIS A 114 10.55 4.89 -2.37
CA HIS A 114 11.07 3.93 -3.33
C HIS A 114 12.20 3.06 -2.81
N ASN A 115 13.07 3.58 -1.97
CA ASN A 115 14.27 2.87 -1.52
C ASN A 115 14.14 2.34 -0.10
N PHE A 116 13.45 3.04 0.78
CA PHE A 116 13.32 2.65 2.19
C PHE A 116 12.51 1.37 2.40
N PRO A 117 11.37 1.13 1.70
CA PRO A 117 10.60 -0.10 1.90
C PRO A 117 11.39 -1.38 1.63
N SER A 118 12.34 -1.34 0.68
CA SER A 118 13.20 -2.50 0.39
C SER A 118 14.19 -2.84 1.51
N LYS A 119 14.46 -1.90 2.41
CA LYS A 119 15.39 -2.03 3.55
C LYS A 119 14.70 -2.36 4.87
N LEU A 120 13.37 -2.51 4.88
CA LEU A 120 12.62 -2.82 6.09
C LEU A 120 12.96 -4.24 6.59
N GLU A 121 13.51 -4.32 7.80
CA GLU A 121 13.87 -5.58 8.44
C GLU A 121 12.96 -5.94 9.62
N ASN A 122 12.05 -5.04 10.01
CA ASN A 122 11.23 -5.19 11.22
C ASN A 122 10.00 -6.09 10.98
N ARG A 123 10.23 -7.40 10.84
CA ARG A 123 9.22 -8.44 10.62
C ARG A 123 8.06 -8.45 11.63
N PRO A 124 8.28 -8.28 12.95
CA PRO A 124 7.18 -8.36 13.90
C PRO A 124 6.10 -7.31 13.69
N LYS A 125 6.47 -6.09 13.31
CA LYS A 125 5.49 -5.02 13.03
C LYS A 125 4.62 -5.34 11.82
N LEU A 126 5.22 -5.77 10.71
CA LEU A 126 4.46 -6.09 9.51
C LEU A 126 3.51 -7.28 9.76
N ALA A 127 4.02 -8.35 10.36
CA ALA A 127 3.23 -9.52 10.72
C ALA A 127 2.05 -9.14 11.64
N TYR A 128 2.32 -8.32 12.66
CA TYR A 128 1.27 -7.84 13.56
C TYR A 128 0.16 -7.11 12.80
N TYR A 129 0.52 -6.20 11.90
CA TYR A 129 -0.48 -5.45 11.12
C TYR A 129 -1.23 -6.34 10.14
N LEU A 130 -0.59 -7.28 9.46
CA LEU A 130 -1.25 -8.17 8.51
C LEU A 130 -2.24 -9.14 9.17
N ILE A 131 -1.93 -9.63 10.37
CA ILE A 131 -2.75 -10.60 11.10
C ILE A 131 -3.81 -9.89 11.97
N SER A 132 -3.54 -8.66 12.41
CA SER A 132 -4.41 -7.96 13.34
C SER A 132 -5.75 -7.63 12.70
N LYS A 133 -6.84 -7.87 13.45
CA LYS A 133 -8.20 -7.49 13.07
C LYS A 133 -8.52 -6.03 13.38
N LYS A 134 -7.56 -5.26 13.90
CA LYS A 134 -7.75 -3.87 14.35
C LYS A 134 -7.65 -2.83 13.24
N PHE A 135 -7.95 -3.18 12.00
CA PHE A 135 -8.02 -2.19 10.94
C PHE A 135 -9.40 -1.52 10.94
N ASN A 136 -9.43 -0.23 11.18
CA ASN A 136 -10.58 0.62 10.88
C ASN A 136 -10.64 0.92 9.37
N PHE A 137 -10.51 -0.12 8.55
CA PHE A 137 -10.88 0.02 7.16
C PHE A 137 -12.39 0.08 7.09
N ASN A 138 -12.90 1.07 6.38
CA ASN A 138 -14.28 1.02 5.96
C ASN A 138 -14.42 -0.09 4.91
N MET A 139 -14.61 -1.33 5.42
CA MET A 139 -14.72 -2.53 4.58
C MET A 139 -15.88 -2.42 3.59
N ASP A 140 -16.91 -1.62 3.94
CA ASP A 140 -18.03 -1.38 3.03
C ASP A 140 -17.61 -0.50 1.86
N LEU A 141 -16.67 0.42 2.06
CA LEU A 141 -16.07 1.22 0.99
C LEU A 141 -15.29 0.31 0.03
N ILE A 142 -14.42 -0.54 0.56
CA ILE A 142 -13.62 -1.48 -0.26
C ILE A 142 -14.55 -2.39 -1.06
N LYS A 143 -15.54 -3.02 -0.42
CA LYS A 143 -16.52 -3.90 -1.09
C LYS A 143 -17.39 -3.18 -2.13
N LYS A 144 -17.73 -1.92 -1.92
CA LYS A 144 -18.50 -1.14 -2.89
C LYS A 144 -17.69 -0.80 -4.13
N MET A 145 -16.40 -0.51 -3.96
CA MET A 145 -15.53 -0.11 -5.07
C MET A 145 -15.00 -1.32 -5.86
N GLU A 146 -14.85 -2.51 -5.24
CA GLU A 146 -14.52 -3.77 -5.94
C GLU A 146 -15.61 -4.27 -6.89
N LYS A 147 -16.82 -3.70 -6.83
CA LYS A 147 -17.95 -4.07 -7.72
C LYS A 147 -17.94 -3.33 -9.07
N TYR A 148 -17.03 -2.41 -9.27
CA TYR A 148 -16.87 -1.68 -10.51
C TYR A 148 -15.56 -2.04 -11.20
#